data_f5bcb42d3fb4171ecff0e3bec0e0b782
#
_entry.id   f5bcb42d3fb4171ecff0e3bec0e0b782
#
_cell.length_a   1.000
_cell.length_b   1.000
_cell.length_c   1.000
_cell.angle_alpha   90.00
_cell.angle_beta   90.00
_cell.angle_gamma   90.00
#
_symmetry.space_group_name_H-M   'P 1'
#
loop_
_entity.id
_entity.type
_entity.pdbx_description
1 polymer ?
#
loop_
_entity_poly.entity_id
_entity_poly.type
_entity_poly.pdbx_seq_one_letter_code
_entity_poly.pdbx_strand_id
1 'polypeptide(L)'
;MSPAIKCLILLAVIALFFVTEIIPLAITAIGGAVACGLLGLIPAKQVFSGLSNSTVVLFAGMFVVGAAMFYTGLAQAIGEKVVHIFGTGENSLMLGLMLVGTALSSVLSNTGTCACLMPVALGICAASKNPASRQLLPMAYACGWGGIITLVGTPPNIIGSGALTAAGLPGFSFFEFAWIGIPLSVAGXXXXSRYSLYAADWQVSAAEGRA
;
A
#
# COMPACT_ATOMS: atom_id res chain seq x y z
N MET A 1 -12.53 36.10 8.02
CA MET A 1 -11.87 35.19 7.07
C MET A 1 -12.94 34.37 6.36
N SER A 2 -12.82 34.24 5.04
CA SER A 2 -13.77 33.39 4.29
C SER A 2 -13.62 31.92 4.69
N PRO A 3 -14.69 31.12 4.59
CA PRO A 3 -14.62 29.68 4.91
C PRO A 3 -13.53 28.95 4.10
N ALA A 4 -13.32 29.36 2.86
CA ALA A 4 -12.28 28.78 2.00
C ALA A 4 -10.87 29.00 2.57
N ILE A 5 -10.57 30.20 3.08
CA ILE A 5 -9.27 30.53 3.66
C ILE A 5 -9.04 29.69 4.95
N LYS A 6 -10.08 29.59 5.80
CA LYS A 6 -10.00 28.73 7.02
C LYS A 6 -9.69 27.29 6.65
N CYS A 7 -10.37 26.75 5.62
CA CYS A 7 -10.17 25.38 5.15
C CYS A 7 -8.75 25.15 4.63
N LEU A 8 -8.22 26.09 3.82
CA LEU A 8 -6.86 26.01 3.28
C LEU A 8 -5.80 26.03 4.37
N ILE A 9 -5.96 26.93 5.37
CA ILE A 9 -5.03 27.00 6.50
C ILE A 9 -5.06 25.69 7.30
N LEU A 10 -6.26 25.20 7.59
CA LEU A 10 -6.41 23.95 8.33
C LEU A 10 -5.77 22.78 7.59
N LEU A 11 -5.99 22.68 6.26
CA LEU A 11 -5.37 21.67 5.41
C LEU A 11 -3.85 21.74 5.45
N ALA A 12 -3.29 22.96 5.36
CA ALA A 12 -1.84 23.17 5.42
C ALA A 12 -1.27 22.72 6.78
N VAL A 13 -1.97 23.03 7.87
CA VAL A 13 -1.55 22.62 9.23
C VAL A 13 -1.60 21.09 9.38
N ILE A 14 -2.68 20.45 8.91
CA ILE A 14 -2.82 18.99 8.96
C ILE A 14 -1.71 18.34 8.13
N ALA A 15 -1.45 18.84 6.92
CA ALA A 15 -0.39 18.33 6.05
C ALA A 15 0.99 18.47 6.72
N LEU A 16 1.24 19.60 7.40
CA LEU A 16 2.48 19.80 8.13
C LEU A 16 2.65 18.75 9.23
N PHE A 17 1.58 18.48 10.02
CA PHE A 17 1.64 17.46 11.07
C PHE A 17 1.81 16.04 10.50
N PHE A 18 1.23 15.75 9.32
CA PHE A 18 1.43 14.46 8.65
C PHE A 18 2.88 14.28 8.14
N VAL A 19 3.49 15.37 7.66
CA VAL A 19 4.88 15.31 7.16
C VAL A 19 5.90 15.25 8.30
N THR A 20 5.66 16.00 9.39
CA THR A 20 6.60 16.06 10.52
C THR A 20 6.47 14.88 11.47
N GLU A 21 5.32 14.19 11.46
CA GLU A 21 5.01 13.04 12.35
C GLU A 21 5.24 13.33 13.84
N ILE A 22 5.22 14.61 14.25
CA ILE A 22 5.37 15.01 15.66
C ILE A 22 4.23 14.43 16.51
N ILE A 23 3.03 14.33 15.91
CA ILE A 23 1.83 13.78 16.55
C ILE A 23 1.43 12.52 15.77
N PRO A 24 1.04 11.42 16.46
CA PRO A 24 0.58 10.21 15.74
C PRO A 24 -0.50 10.54 14.71
N LEU A 25 -0.42 9.92 13.53
CA LEU A 25 -1.27 10.20 12.38
C LEU A 25 -2.77 10.13 12.73
N ALA A 26 -3.17 9.17 13.58
CA ALA A 26 -4.56 8.99 13.99
C ALA A 26 -5.06 10.20 14.80
N ILE A 27 -4.22 10.74 15.69
CA ILE A 27 -4.57 11.92 16.49
C ILE A 27 -4.68 13.16 15.60
N THR A 28 -3.75 13.30 14.66
CA THR A 28 -3.78 14.41 13.68
C THR A 28 -5.08 14.36 12.84
N ALA A 29 -5.47 13.16 12.38
CA ALA A 29 -6.68 13.00 11.58
C ALA A 29 -7.95 13.34 12.38
N ILE A 30 -8.08 12.80 13.59
CA ILE A 30 -9.24 13.07 14.46
C ILE A 30 -9.26 14.56 14.87
N GLY A 31 -8.09 15.09 15.25
CA GLY A 31 -7.95 16.50 15.59
C GLY A 31 -8.35 17.43 14.46
N GLY A 32 -7.97 17.08 13.23
CA GLY A 32 -8.38 17.81 12.03
C GLY A 32 -9.90 17.81 11.83
N ALA A 33 -10.53 16.66 12.01
CA ALA A 33 -11.99 16.54 11.91
C ALA A 33 -12.69 17.41 12.98
N VAL A 34 -12.22 17.37 14.23
CA VAL A 34 -12.75 18.20 15.30
C VAL A 34 -12.55 19.69 15.01
N ALA A 35 -11.34 20.05 14.51
CA ALA A 35 -11.04 21.43 14.14
C ALA A 35 -11.98 21.97 13.04
N CYS A 36 -12.36 21.11 12.05
CA CYS A 36 -13.34 21.47 11.03
C CYS A 36 -14.69 21.86 11.68
N GLY A 37 -15.11 21.13 12.68
CA GLY A 37 -16.34 21.43 13.43
C GLY A 37 -16.22 22.72 14.22
N LEU A 38 -15.11 22.90 14.96
CA LEU A 38 -14.89 24.08 15.81
C LEU A 38 -14.77 25.38 14.99
N LEU A 39 -14.17 25.29 13.80
CA LEU A 39 -14.05 26.46 12.89
C LEU A 39 -15.34 26.74 12.12
N GLY A 40 -16.38 25.93 12.32
CA GLY A 40 -17.67 26.08 11.67
C GLY A 40 -17.64 25.75 10.17
N LEU A 41 -16.68 24.94 9.73
CA LEU A 41 -16.58 24.50 8.33
C LEU A 41 -17.60 23.42 8.03
N ILE A 42 -17.91 22.57 9.03
CA ILE A 42 -18.94 21.54 8.94
C ILE A 42 -19.81 21.60 10.20
N PRO A 43 -21.09 21.22 10.13
CA PRO A 43 -21.95 21.16 11.32
C PRO A 43 -21.37 20.16 12.35
N ALA A 44 -21.44 20.52 13.63
CA ALA A 44 -20.89 19.69 14.71
C ALA A 44 -21.43 18.26 14.70
N LYS A 45 -22.71 18.08 14.32
CA LYS A 45 -23.35 16.76 14.22
C LYS A 45 -22.73 15.88 13.14
N GLN A 46 -22.06 16.49 12.14
CA GLN A 46 -21.48 15.77 11.00
C GLN A 46 -19.97 15.51 11.15
N VAL A 47 -19.33 16.01 12.21
CA VAL A 47 -17.87 15.85 12.40
C VAL A 47 -17.46 14.36 12.35
N PHE A 48 -18.26 13.50 12.96
CA PHE A 48 -17.95 12.06 13.04
C PHE A 48 -18.85 11.20 12.15
N SER A 49 -19.68 11.81 11.28
CA SER A 49 -20.56 11.04 10.38
C SER A 49 -19.78 10.15 9.41
N GLY A 50 -18.54 10.54 9.09
CA GLY A 50 -17.66 9.73 8.25
C GLY A 50 -17.37 8.36 8.84
N LEU A 51 -17.33 8.22 10.17
CA LEU A 51 -17.08 6.92 10.84
C LEU A 51 -18.22 5.92 10.62
N SER A 52 -19.43 6.40 10.32
CA SER A 52 -20.59 5.56 10.02
C SER A 52 -20.78 5.34 8.51
N ASN A 53 -19.89 5.86 7.70
CA ASN A 53 -19.94 5.68 6.24
C ASN A 53 -19.67 4.20 5.92
N SER A 54 -20.48 3.61 5.03
CA SER A 54 -20.35 2.19 4.64
C SER A 54 -18.96 1.85 4.11
N THR A 55 -18.34 2.80 3.41
CA THR A 55 -16.98 2.65 2.87
C THR A 55 -15.95 2.51 4.00
N VAL A 56 -16.06 3.33 5.05
CA VAL A 56 -15.15 3.29 6.21
C VAL A 56 -15.35 2.00 7.00
N VAL A 57 -16.62 1.56 7.16
CA VAL A 57 -16.94 0.29 7.83
C VAL A 57 -16.36 -0.90 7.05
N LEU A 58 -16.50 -0.88 5.72
CA LEU A 58 -15.90 -1.90 4.85
C LEU A 58 -14.37 -1.95 5.07
N PHE A 59 -13.72 -0.79 5.11
CA PHE A 59 -12.28 -0.67 5.34
C PHE A 59 -11.87 -1.30 6.67
N ALA A 60 -12.59 -0.93 7.73
CA ALA A 60 -12.32 -1.48 9.06
C ALA A 60 -12.43 -3.02 9.05
N GLY A 61 -13.46 -3.55 8.38
CA GLY A 61 -13.63 -5.00 8.20
C GLY A 61 -12.46 -5.63 7.47
N MET A 62 -11.99 -5.02 6.38
CA MET A 62 -10.85 -5.53 5.61
C MET A 62 -9.55 -5.52 6.42
N PHE A 63 -9.35 -4.53 7.31
CA PHE A 63 -8.20 -4.54 8.20
C PHE A 63 -8.25 -5.71 9.20
N VAL A 64 -9.46 -6.04 9.69
CA VAL A 64 -9.63 -7.19 10.61
C VAL A 64 -9.30 -8.50 9.87
N VAL A 65 -9.81 -8.68 8.64
CA VAL A 65 -9.52 -9.86 7.81
C VAL A 65 -8.01 -9.94 7.52
N GLY A 66 -7.39 -8.82 7.15
CA GLY A 66 -5.96 -8.76 6.89
C GLY A 66 -5.15 -9.15 8.12
N ALA A 67 -5.50 -8.62 9.30
CA ALA A 67 -4.85 -8.97 10.56
C ALA A 67 -5.01 -10.47 10.85
N ALA A 68 -6.19 -11.05 10.61
CA ALA A 68 -6.43 -12.48 10.80
C ALA A 68 -5.50 -13.30 9.89
N MET A 69 -5.30 -12.91 8.63
CA MET A 69 -4.39 -13.59 7.72
C MET A 69 -2.94 -13.57 8.23
N PHE A 70 -2.53 -12.47 8.88
CA PHE A 70 -1.19 -12.37 9.47
C PHE A 70 -1.07 -13.25 10.72
N TYR A 71 -2.03 -13.15 11.64
CA TYR A 71 -1.98 -13.92 12.90
C TYR A 71 -2.11 -15.42 12.69
N THR A 72 -2.83 -15.86 11.66
CA THR A 72 -2.96 -17.29 11.33
C THR A 72 -1.74 -17.83 10.58
N GLY A 73 -0.82 -16.98 10.14
CA GLY A 73 0.34 -17.38 9.36
C GLY A 73 0.02 -17.71 7.90
N LEU A 74 -1.21 -17.47 7.46
CA LEU A 74 -1.62 -17.78 6.07
C LEU A 74 -0.77 -17.02 5.05
N ALA A 75 -0.52 -15.74 5.29
CA ALA A 75 0.30 -14.93 4.38
C ALA A 75 1.75 -15.45 4.32
N GLN A 76 2.29 -15.91 5.45
CA GLN A 76 3.62 -16.52 5.51
C GLN A 76 3.66 -17.85 4.75
N ALA A 77 2.66 -18.72 4.95
CA ALA A 77 2.56 -20.00 4.24
C ALA A 77 2.49 -19.81 2.72
N ILE A 78 1.78 -18.75 2.26
CA ILE A 78 1.73 -18.38 0.84
C ILE A 78 3.14 -17.98 0.37
N GLY A 79 3.84 -17.16 1.12
CA GLY A 79 5.20 -16.73 0.80
C GLY A 79 6.17 -17.90 0.67
N GLU A 80 6.14 -18.82 1.62
CA GLU A 80 6.99 -20.02 1.61
C GLU A 80 6.69 -20.92 0.39
N LYS A 81 5.41 -21.10 0.07
CA LYS A 81 5.00 -21.91 -1.07
C LYS A 81 5.51 -21.31 -2.39
N VAL A 82 5.55 -19.99 -2.48
CA VAL A 82 6.07 -19.29 -3.67
C VAL A 82 7.55 -19.56 -3.85
N VAL A 83 8.33 -19.53 -2.77
CA VAL A 83 9.75 -19.84 -2.84
C VAL A 83 9.96 -21.28 -3.30
N HIS A 84 9.12 -22.20 -2.83
CA HIS A 84 9.19 -23.59 -3.26
C HIS A 84 8.94 -23.73 -4.77
N ILE A 85 8.06 -22.88 -5.34
CA ILE A 85 7.71 -22.92 -6.76
C ILE A 85 8.78 -22.22 -7.61
N PHE A 86 9.21 -21.01 -7.20
CA PHE A 86 10.11 -20.18 -7.98
C PHE A 86 11.59 -20.45 -7.71
N GLY A 87 11.91 -21.12 -6.60
CA GLY A 87 13.29 -21.45 -6.22
C GLY A 87 14.01 -20.29 -5.54
N THR A 88 15.31 -20.49 -5.29
CA THR A 88 16.15 -19.57 -4.53
C THR A 88 17.08 -18.72 -5.41
N GLY A 89 16.98 -18.83 -6.72
CA GLY A 89 17.73 -17.97 -7.64
C GLY A 89 17.32 -16.52 -7.47
N GLU A 90 18.28 -15.59 -7.50
CA GLU A 90 18.08 -14.18 -7.18
C GLU A 90 16.90 -13.57 -7.96
N ASN A 91 16.90 -13.74 -9.29
CA ASN A 91 15.88 -13.17 -10.17
C ASN A 91 14.53 -13.87 -10.03
N SER A 92 14.57 -15.18 -9.89
CA SER A 92 13.37 -16.02 -9.74
C SER A 92 12.66 -15.71 -8.42
N LEU A 93 13.44 -15.59 -7.34
CA LEU A 93 12.93 -15.21 -6.02
C LEU A 93 12.31 -13.81 -6.05
N MET A 94 13.00 -12.86 -6.70
CA MET A 94 12.49 -11.50 -6.83
C MET A 94 11.12 -11.49 -7.54
N LEU A 95 11.01 -12.19 -8.67
CA LEU A 95 9.75 -12.28 -9.42
C LEU A 95 8.66 -12.95 -8.58
N GLY A 96 9.00 -14.02 -7.88
CA GLY A 96 8.06 -14.72 -6.99
C GLY A 96 7.52 -13.80 -5.89
N LEU A 97 8.42 -13.08 -5.21
CA LEU A 97 8.04 -12.14 -4.14
C LEU A 97 7.18 -10.99 -4.70
N MET A 98 7.53 -10.49 -5.88
CA MET A 98 6.75 -9.42 -6.54
C MET A 98 5.35 -9.91 -6.91
N LEU A 99 5.22 -11.10 -7.50
CA LEU A 99 3.92 -11.65 -7.89
C LEU A 99 3.02 -11.87 -6.66
N VAL A 100 3.59 -12.44 -5.60
CA VAL A 100 2.81 -12.67 -4.37
C VAL A 100 2.49 -11.36 -3.66
N GLY A 101 3.45 -10.43 -3.60
CA GLY A 101 3.22 -9.11 -3.04
C GLY A 101 2.05 -8.42 -3.75
N THR A 102 2.06 -8.46 -5.10
CA THR A 102 0.98 -7.88 -5.90
C THR A 102 -0.36 -8.58 -5.63
N ALA A 103 -0.37 -9.92 -5.66
CA ALA A 103 -1.60 -10.70 -5.48
C ALA A 103 -2.21 -10.51 -4.09
N LEU A 104 -1.40 -10.58 -3.03
CA LEU A 104 -1.87 -10.39 -1.67
C LEU A 104 -2.31 -8.94 -1.45
N SER A 105 -1.56 -7.98 -1.97
CA SER A 105 -1.85 -6.56 -1.76
C SER A 105 -3.10 -6.09 -2.53
N SER A 106 -3.54 -6.86 -3.53
CA SER A 106 -4.80 -6.53 -4.22
C SER A 106 -6.02 -6.69 -3.31
N VAL A 107 -5.89 -7.47 -2.24
CA VAL A 107 -6.98 -7.72 -1.27
C VAL A 107 -6.65 -7.16 0.11
N LEU A 108 -5.36 -7.15 0.47
CA LEU A 108 -4.88 -6.64 1.76
C LEU A 108 -4.28 -5.24 1.58
N SER A 109 -4.02 -4.54 2.67
CA SER A 109 -3.34 -3.25 2.59
C SER A 109 -1.88 -3.42 2.12
N ASN A 110 -1.39 -2.48 1.32
CA ASN A 110 -0.04 -2.50 0.78
C ASN A 110 1.01 -2.62 1.89
N THR A 111 0.88 -1.78 2.92
CA THR A 111 1.82 -1.74 4.05
C THR A 111 1.80 -3.06 4.82
N GLY A 112 0.60 -3.60 5.10
CA GLY A 112 0.44 -4.86 5.82
C GLY A 112 1.06 -6.02 5.04
N THR A 113 0.79 -6.10 3.74
CA THR A 113 1.37 -7.14 2.87
C THR A 113 2.89 -7.06 2.88
N CYS A 114 3.44 -5.86 2.70
CA CYS A 114 4.88 -5.64 2.70
C CYS A 114 5.50 -6.05 4.05
N ALA A 115 4.90 -5.63 5.16
CA ALA A 115 5.38 -5.95 6.51
C ALA A 115 5.35 -7.46 6.79
N CYS A 116 4.34 -8.17 6.29
CA CYS A 116 4.20 -9.62 6.46
C CYS A 116 5.23 -10.40 5.62
N LEU A 117 5.42 -10.00 4.36
CA LEU A 117 6.35 -10.69 3.47
C LEU A 117 7.82 -10.36 3.79
N MET A 118 8.09 -9.26 4.47
CA MET A 118 9.46 -8.82 4.78
C MET A 118 10.26 -9.88 5.56
N PRO A 119 9.78 -10.41 6.71
CA PRO A 119 10.56 -11.43 7.42
C PRO A 119 10.76 -12.71 6.61
N VAL A 120 9.76 -13.11 5.79
CA VAL A 120 9.89 -14.26 4.90
C VAL A 120 11.01 -14.01 3.87
N ALA A 121 10.97 -12.85 3.21
CA ALA A 121 11.99 -12.46 2.22
C ALA A 121 13.39 -12.41 2.85
N LEU A 122 13.52 -11.83 4.05
CA LEU A 122 14.80 -11.74 4.76
C LEU A 122 15.34 -13.11 5.14
N GLY A 123 14.48 -14.02 5.63
CA GLY A 123 14.86 -15.38 5.97
C GLY A 123 15.39 -16.15 4.76
N ILE A 124 14.72 -16.01 3.62
CA ILE A 124 15.14 -16.66 2.37
C ILE A 124 16.46 -16.05 1.86
N CYS A 125 16.58 -14.72 1.88
CA CYS A 125 17.81 -14.04 1.46
C CYS A 125 19.01 -14.49 2.30
N ALA A 126 18.84 -14.63 3.60
CA ALA A 126 19.88 -15.11 4.50
C ALA A 126 20.29 -16.57 4.17
N ALA A 127 19.30 -17.42 3.90
CA ALA A 127 19.54 -18.83 3.57
C ALA A 127 20.20 -19.01 2.18
N SER A 128 19.80 -18.20 1.20
CA SER A 128 20.29 -18.30 -0.19
C SER A 128 21.50 -17.38 -0.49
N LYS A 129 21.93 -16.60 0.50
CA LYS A 129 23.02 -15.59 0.37
C LYS A 129 22.72 -14.52 -0.66
N ASN A 130 21.43 -14.27 -0.96
CA ASN A 130 21.01 -13.19 -1.84
C ASN A 130 20.99 -11.85 -1.09
N PRO A 131 21.41 -10.74 -1.70
CA PRO A 131 21.34 -9.44 -1.02
C PRO A 131 19.88 -9.01 -0.81
N ALA A 132 19.52 -8.77 0.45
CA ALA A 132 18.13 -8.46 0.85
C ALA A 132 17.62 -7.18 0.16
N SER A 133 18.49 -6.18 -0.02
CA SER A 133 18.11 -4.89 -0.65
C SER A 133 17.57 -5.08 -2.07
N ARG A 134 18.08 -6.08 -2.81
CA ARG A 134 17.64 -6.37 -4.17
C ARG A 134 16.26 -7.07 -4.22
N GLN A 135 15.83 -7.65 -3.10
CA GLN A 135 14.55 -8.35 -3.02
C GLN A 135 13.45 -7.46 -2.40
N LEU A 136 13.81 -6.75 -1.33
CA LEU A 136 12.82 -6.00 -0.55
C LEU A 136 12.25 -4.79 -1.30
N LEU A 137 13.09 -4.05 -2.03
CA LEU A 137 12.64 -2.85 -2.73
C LEU A 137 11.67 -3.19 -3.87
N PRO A 138 11.99 -4.13 -4.79
CA PRO A 138 11.01 -4.58 -5.79
C PRO A 138 9.72 -5.14 -5.19
N MET A 139 9.83 -5.91 -4.10
CA MET A 139 8.65 -6.44 -3.39
C MET A 139 7.76 -5.31 -2.86
N ALA A 140 8.36 -4.26 -2.28
CA ALA A 140 7.60 -3.12 -1.76
C ALA A 140 6.84 -2.37 -2.86
N TYR A 141 7.50 -2.15 -4.02
CA TYR A 141 6.84 -1.56 -5.17
C TYR A 141 5.70 -2.44 -5.69
N ALA A 142 5.92 -3.75 -5.74
CA ALA A 142 4.91 -4.71 -6.20
C ALA A 142 3.68 -4.68 -5.30
N CYS A 143 3.86 -4.55 -3.98
CA CYS A 143 2.75 -4.37 -3.06
C CYS A 143 1.97 -3.07 -3.36
N GLY A 144 2.68 -2.00 -3.70
CA GLY A 144 2.06 -0.74 -4.12
C GLY A 144 1.17 -0.91 -5.36
N TRP A 145 1.69 -1.60 -6.39
CA TRP A 145 0.94 -1.85 -7.62
C TRP A 145 -0.25 -2.81 -7.39
N GLY A 146 -0.10 -3.78 -6.51
CA GLY A 146 -1.20 -4.69 -6.14
C GLY A 146 -2.41 -3.93 -5.63
N GLY A 147 -2.19 -2.87 -4.84
CA GLY A 147 -3.25 -2.06 -4.26
C GLY A 147 -4.15 -1.35 -5.26
N ILE A 148 -3.69 -1.17 -6.50
CA ILE A 148 -4.52 -0.51 -7.53
C ILE A 148 -5.34 -1.49 -8.37
N ILE A 149 -5.30 -2.80 -8.05
CA ILE A 149 -6.03 -3.82 -8.83
C ILE A 149 -7.50 -3.89 -8.40
N THR A 150 -7.79 -3.70 -7.11
CA THR A 150 -9.17 -3.79 -6.63
C THR A 150 -9.59 -2.51 -5.90
N LEU A 151 -10.88 -2.40 -5.68
CA LEU A 151 -11.47 -1.28 -4.95
C LEU A 151 -10.91 -1.19 -3.52
N VAL A 152 -10.64 -2.31 -2.85
CA VAL A 152 -10.23 -2.34 -1.44
C VAL A 152 -8.72 -2.41 -1.23
N GLY A 153 -7.94 -2.58 -2.28
CA GLY A 153 -6.49 -2.73 -2.18
C GLY A 153 -5.78 -1.51 -1.60
N THR A 154 -6.32 -0.32 -1.82
CA THR A 154 -5.73 0.91 -1.27
C THR A 154 -6.81 1.94 -0.94
N PRO A 155 -6.64 2.72 0.17
CA PRO A 155 -7.63 3.72 0.59
C PRO A 155 -8.10 4.72 -0.47
N PRO A 156 -7.23 5.29 -1.31
CA PRO A 156 -7.68 6.24 -2.32
C PRO A 156 -8.76 5.71 -3.26
N ASN A 157 -8.72 4.42 -3.63
CA ASN A 157 -9.72 3.81 -4.51
C ASN A 157 -11.12 3.89 -3.89
N ILE A 158 -11.21 3.53 -2.60
CA ILE A 158 -12.49 3.51 -1.87
C ILE A 158 -12.98 4.95 -1.67
N ILE A 159 -12.08 5.88 -1.32
CA ILE A 159 -12.43 7.31 -1.13
C ILE A 159 -12.97 7.88 -2.44
N GLY A 160 -12.30 7.59 -3.56
CA GLY A 160 -12.76 8.05 -4.88
C GLY A 160 -14.13 7.50 -5.23
N SER A 161 -14.36 6.20 -4.99
CA SER A 161 -15.66 5.57 -5.22
C SER A 161 -16.76 6.18 -4.33
N GLY A 162 -16.42 6.42 -3.06
CA GLY A 162 -17.33 7.07 -2.10
C GLY A 162 -17.70 8.49 -2.51
N ALA A 163 -16.74 9.25 -3.06
CA ALA A 163 -16.98 10.61 -3.54
C ALA A 163 -17.94 10.63 -4.73
N LEU A 164 -17.81 9.65 -5.66
CA LEU A 164 -18.77 9.50 -6.77
C LEU A 164 -20.18 9.22 -6.27
N THR A 165 -20.30 8.28 -5.33
CA THR A 165 -21.59 7.93 -4.73
C THR A 165 -22.22 9.14 -4.03
N ALA A 166 -21.41 9.93 -3.32
CA ALA A 166 -21.88 11.16 -2.65
C ALA A 166 -22.35 12.21 -3.66
N ALA A 167 -21.81 12.21 -4.87
CA ALA A 167 -22.22 13.11 -5.96
C ALA A 167 -23.43 12.59 -6.74
N GLY A 168 -24.01 11.45 -6.34
CA GLY A 168 -25.17 10.86 -7.01
C GLY A 168 -24.83 10.02 -8.24
N LEU A 169 -23.53 9.73 -8.43
CA LEU A 169 -23.07 8.89 -9.53
C LEU A 169 -22.85 7.45 -9.04
N PRO A 170 -22.89 6.46 -9.94
CA PRO A 170 -22.57 5.09 -9.53
C PRO A 170 -21.13 5.00 -9.06
N GLY A 171 -20.91 4.36 -7.91
CA GLY A 171 -19.55 4.05 -7.43
C GLY A 171 -18.94 2.92 -8.23
N PHE A 172 -17.64 2.74 -8.08
CA PHE A 172 -16.90 1.68 -8.77
C PHE A 172 -17.25 0.29 -8.20
N SER A 173 -17.32 -0.72 -9.06
CA SER A 173 -17.44 -2.10 -8.64
C SER A 173 -16.08 -2.63 -8.14
N PHE A 174 -16.10 -3.77 -7.43
CA PHE A 174 -14.92 -4.32 -6.76
C PHE A 174 -13.73 -4.52 -7.70
N PHE A 175 -13.97 -5.07 -8.90
CA PHE A 175 -12.93 -5.40 -9.87
C PHE A 175 -12.81 -4.40 -11.02
N GLU A 176 -13.50 -3.27 -10.96
CA GLU A 176 -13.46 -2.29 -12.05
C GLU A 176 -12.07 -1.67 -12.21
N PHE A 177 -11.37 -1.49 -11.11
CA PHE A 177 -9.99 -1.03 -11.11
C PHE A 177 -9.02 -2.02 -11.78
N ALA A 178 -9.37 -3.31 -11.85
CA ALA A 178 -8.52 -4.34 -12.45
C ALA A 178 -8.23 -4.09 -13.94
N TRP A 179 -9.15 -3.46 -14.67
CA TRP A 179 -8.96 -3.14 -16.09
C TRP A 179 -7.69 -2.28 -16.33
N ILE A 180 -7.39 -1.38 -15.40
CA ILE A 180 -6.19 -0.53 -15.48
C ILE A 180 -5.09 -1.09 -14.57
N GLY A 181 -5.47 -1.57 -13.38
CA GLY A 181 -4.55 -2.05 -12.35
C GLY A 181 -3.70 -3.24 -12.78
N ILE A 182 -4.31 -4.24 -13.47
CA ILE A 182 -3.57 -5.42 -13.92
C ILE A 182 -2.52 -5.04 -14.99
N PRO A 183 -2.88 -4.35 -16.09
CA PRO A 183 -1.86 -3.94 -17.05
C PRO A 183 -0.74 -3.09 -16.43
N LEU A 184 -1.11 -2.18 -15.53
CA LEU A 184 -0.13 -1.31 -14.88
C LEU A 184 0.79 -2.10 -13.94
N SER A 185 0.24 -3.05 -13.20
CA SER A 185 1.02 -3.92 -12.31
C SER A 185 1.98 -4.81 -13.11
N VAL A 186 1.52 -5.35 -14.23
CA VAL A 186 2.35 -6.16 -15.13
C VAL A 186 3.48 -5.30 -15.73
N ALA A 187 3.16 -4.12 -16.19
CA ALA A 187 4.14 -3.16 -16.71
C ALA A 187 5.15 -2.77 -15.62
N GLY A 188 4.69 -2.53 -14.45
CA GLY A 188 5.54 -2.29 -13.27
C GLY A 188 6.48 -3.44 -12.95
N UNK A 189 5.93 -4.59 -12.88
CA UNK A 189 6.70 -5.73 -12.64
C UNK A 189 7.76 -5.91 -13.65
N UNK A 190 7.47 -5.56 -14.77
CA UNK A 190 8.39 -5.68 -15.79
C UNK A 190 9.40 -4.58 -15.74
N UNK A 191 9.14 -3.50 -15.30
CA UNK A 191 10.05 -2.46 -15.19
C UNK A 191 10.96 -2.61 -14.03
N UNK A 192 10.53 -3.13 -12.96
CA UNK A 192 11.30 -3.29 -11.82
C UNK A 192 12.22 -4.43 -11.92
N SER A 193 11.82 -5.43 -12.47
CA SER A 193 12.75 -6.56 -12.65
C SER A 193 13.94 -6.21 -13.54
N ARG A 194 13.69 -5.54 -14.60
CA ARG A 194 14.77 -5.09 -15.50
C ARG A 194 15.72 -4.10 -14.83
N TYR A 195 15.18 -3.14 -14.10
CA TYR A 195 16.01 -2.17 -13.37
C TYR A 195 16.89 -2.84 -12.32
N SER A 196 16.35 -3.81 -11.61
CA SER A 196 17.13 -4.57 -10.60
C SER A 196 18.27 -5.34 -11.27
N LEU A 197 18.03 -5.90 -12.45
CA LEU A 197 19.06 -6.61 -13.22
C LEU A 197 20.17 -5.65 -13.66
N TYR A 198 19.82 -4.50 -14.22
CA TYR A 198 20.81 -3.51 -14.66
C TYR A 198 21.61 -2.94 -13.49
N ALA A 199 20.97 -2.71 -12.34
CA ALA A 199 21.66 -2.24 -11.14
C ALA A 199 22.65 -3.29 -10.62
N ALA A 200 22.32 -4.57 -10.73
CA ALA A 200 23.23 -5.67 -10.38
C ALA A 200 24.46 -5.68 -11.27
N ASP A 201 24.26 -5.60 -12.57
CA ASP A 201 25.36 -5.58 -13.55
C ASP A 201 26.28 -4.37 -13.35
N TRP A 202 25.70 -3.20 -13.06
CA TRP A 202 26.48 -1.98 -12.83
C TRP A 202 27.35 -2.08 -11.58
N GLN A 203 26.82 -2.69 -10.49
CA GLN A 203 27.58 -2.87 -9.26
C GLN A 203 28.74 -3.85 -9.43
N VAL A 204 28.53 -4.93 -10.19
CA VAL A 204 29.59 -5.90 -10.50
C VAL A 204 30.69 -5.23 -11.33
N SER A 205 30.31 -4.52 -12.39
CA SER A 205 31.26 -3.80 -13.26
C SER A 205 32.03 -2.74 -12.49
N ALA A 206 31.37 -2.00 -11.58
CA ALA A 206 32.02 -0.98 -10.76
C ALA A 206 33.00 -1.58 -9.72
N ALA A 207 32.73 -2.80 -9.26
CA ALA A 207 33.65 -3.52 -8.36
C ALA A 207 34.87 -4.03 -9.10
N GLU A 208 34.69 -4.57 -10.31
CA GLU A 208 35.77 -5.06 -11.17
C GLU A 208 36.67 -3.93 -11.65
N GLY A 209 36.14 -2.74 -11.90
CA GLY A 209 36.92 -1.57 -12.32
C GLY A 209 37.75 -0.94 -11.22
N ARG A 210 37.62 -1.39 -9.96
CA ARG A 210 38.40 -0.90 -8.82
C ARG A 210 39.50 -1.91 -8.38
N ALA A 211 39.59 -3.08 -9.00
CA ALA A 211 40.60 -4.09 -8.75
C ALA A 211 41.78 -3.97 -9.75
#